data_c767f9dd7402ef71c59e3ad8f819f78d
#
_entry.id   c767f9dd7402ef71c59e3ad8f819f78d
#
_cell.length_a   1.000
_cell.length_b   1.000
_cell.length_c   1.000
_cell.angle_alpha   90.00
_cell.angle_beta   90.00
_cell.angle_gamma   90.00
#
_symmetry.space_group_name_H-M   'P 1'
#
loop_
_entity.id
_entity.type
_entity.pdbx_description
1 polymer ?
#
loop_
_entity_poly.entity_id
_entity_poly.type
_entity_poly.pdbx_seq_one_letter_code
_entity_poly.pdbx_strand_id
1 'polypeptide(L)'
;PDKKSLLFEVSYHKNRINFEVYHALTDGTGAMYFLEELVQDYLILAHPEAKFPRIEPPEEITPADKEEDSFSQYYSADVPRDKERKPAAVKLKGEKVVHEEMHILEAELPVNELHAKAKARGVSITVYLTAVLLCAIHEEIPKNRQKRPIGLMIPVNLRNYFPSQSMTNFFGWIEISFVFQEDTTFEDVLAAVKEQFVRELTPEKIAMHMNGYVRIEKHVLVRMVPLELKRYFLMAGANL
;
A
#
# COMPACT_ATOMS: atom_id res chain seq x y z
N PRO A 1 -13.76 14.61 7.26
CA PRO A 1 -13.66 16.01 6.81
C PRO A 1 -15.07 16.57 6.53
N ASP A 2 -15.36 17.76 6.99
CA ASP A 2 -16.58 18.42 6.60
C ASP A 2 -16.47 18.91 5.14
N LYS A 3 -17.58 19.38 4.54
CA LYS A 3 -17.60 19.83 3.14
C LYS A 3 -16.72 21.07 2.86
N LYS A 4 -16.06 21.63 3.86
CA LYS A 4 -15.25 22.85 3.78
C LYS A 4 -13.77 22.62 4.09
N SER A 5 -13.39 21.44 4.63
CA SER A 5 -12.00 21.13 4.93
C SER A 5 -11.23 20.76 3.68
N LEU A 6 -9.96 21.15 3.61
CA LEU A 6 -9.04 20.68 2.58
C LEU A 6 -8.82 19.18 2.74
N LEU A 7 -8.53 18.50 1.64
CA LEU A 7 -8.23 17.08 1.65
C LEU A 7 -6.77 16.78 2.03
N PHE A 8 -6.00 17.78 2.36
CA PHE A 8 -4.64 17.65 2.88
C PHE A 8 -4.30 18.78 3.84
N GLU A 9 -3.31 18.54 4.68
CA GLU A 9 -2.74 19.52 5.60
C GLU A 9 -1.23 19.39 5.63
N VAL A 10 -0.55 20.53 5.68
CA VAL A 10 0.89 20.61 5.94
C VAL A 10 1.09 21.34 7.25
N SER A 11 1.75 20.70 8.19
CA SER A 11 2.07 21.27 9.49
C SER A 11 3.56 21.10 9.81
N TYR A 12 4.06 21.82 10.79
CA TYR A 12 5.44 21.63 11.23
C TYR A 12 5.55 21.68 12.75
N HIS A 13 6.50 20.92 13.26
CA HIS A 13 6.87 20.97 14.67
C HIS A 13 8.39 20.80 14.81
N LYS A 14 9.07 21.81 15.34
CA LYS A 14 10.55 21.82 15.44
C LYS A 14 11.20 21.56 14.08
N ASN A 15 11.90 20.44 13.93
CA ASN A 15 12.63 20.03 12.71
C ASN A 15 11.84 19.05 11.84
N ARG A 16 10.55 18.86 12.10
CA ARG A 16 9.68 17.92 11.36
C ARG A 16 8.65 18.72 10.56
N ILE A 17 8.55 18.41 9.28
CA ILE A 17 7.42 18.79 8.42
C ILE A 17 6.50 17.58 8.38
N ASN A 18 5.22 17.77 8.69
CA ASN A 18 4.19 16.76 8.59
C ASN A 18 3.30 17.08 7.39
N PHE A 19 3.04 16.07 6.59
CA PHE A 19 2.08 16.14 5.50
C PHE A 19 1.02 15.06 5.71
N GLU A 20 -0.20 15.49 5.92
CA GLU A 20 -1.37 14.63 6.06
C GLU A 20 -2.25 14.80 4.83
N VAL A 21 -2.63 13.69 4.21
CA VAL A 21 -3.46 13.73 3.01
C VAL A 21 -4.55 12.65 3.10
N TYR A 22 -5.77 13.04 2.70
CA TYR A 22 -6.86 12.09 2.59
C TYR A 22 -6.60 11.13 1.41
N HIS A 23 -6.56 9.84 1.69
CA HIS A 23 -6.13 8.81 0.72
C HIS A 23 -6.99 8.72 -0.55
N ALA A 24 -8.18 9.35 -0.56
CA ALA A 24 -8.96 9.46 -1.79
C ALA A 24 -8.36 10.45 -2.80
N LEU A 25 -7.48 11.38 -2.37
CA LEU A 25 -6.84 12.36 -3.24
C LEU A 25 -5.65 11.76 -4.00
N THR A 26 -4.82 11.00 -3.30
CA THR A 26 -3.56 10.47 -3.86
C THR A 26 -3.12 9.21 -3.12
N ASP A 27 -2.24 8.44 -3.73
CA ASP A 27 -1.53 7.34 -3.08
C ASP A 27 -0.17 7.77 -2.49
N GLY A 28 0.54 6.82 -1.88
CA GLY A 28 1.84 7.09 -1.27
C GLY A 28 2.87 7.65 -2.24
N THR A 29 2.84 7.25 -3.52
CA THR A 29 3.77 7.76 -4.54
C THR A 29 3.47 9.21 -4.89
N GLY A 30 2.20 9.54 -5.16
CA GLY A 30 1.81 10.92 -5.44
C GLY A 30 2.00 11.86 -4.23
N ALA A 31 1.73 11.36 -3.01
CA ALA A 31 2.02 12.10 -1.78
C ALA A 31 3.52 12.38 -1.59
N MET A 32 4.38 11.41 -1.92
CA MET A 32 5.84 11.59 -1.85
C MET A 32 6.34 12.62 -2.86
N TYR A 33 5.86 12.61 -4.09
CA TYR A 33 6.21 13.63 -5.09
C TYR A 33 5.87 15.04 -4.61
N PHE A 34 4.66 15.21 -4.04
CA PHE A 34 4.29 16.50 -3.47
C PHE A 34 5.20 16.92 -2.30
N LEU A 35 5.52 15.98 -1.41
CA LEU A 35 6.37 16.27 -0.24
C LEU A 35 7.80 16.60 -0.68
N GLU A 36 8.34 15.89 -1.67
CA GLU A 36 9.67 16.16 -2.22
C GLU A 36 9.75 17.57 -2.83
N GLU A 37 8.74 17.97 -3.63
CA GLU A 37 8.65 19.29 -4.22
C GLU A 37 8.53 20.37 -3.14
N LEU A 38 7.68 20.16 -2.13
CA LEU A 38 7.52 21.06 -1.00
C LEU A 38 8.82 21.25 -0.21
N VAL A 39 9.53 20.16 0.10
CA VAL A 39 10.79 20.23 0.85
C VAL A 39 11.89 20.91 0.01
N GLN A 40 11.94 20.64 -1.28
CA GLN A 40 12.88 21.30 -2.18
C GLN A 40 12.66 22.82 -2.23
N ASP A 41 11.41 23.28 -2.40
CA ASP A 41 11.07 24.70 -2.38
C ASP A 41 11.41 25.34 -1.03
N TYR A 42 11.10 24.65 0.08
CA TYR A 42 11.49 25.08 1.40
C TYR A 42 13.02 25.28 1.54
N LEU A 43 13.82 24.33 1.10
CA LEU A 43 15.28 24.40 1.19
C LEU A 43 15.84 25.54 0.34
N ILE A 44 15.33 25.75 -0.86
CA ILE A 44 15.73 26.84 -1.74
C ILE A 44 15.43 28.21 -1.10
N LEU A 45 14.24 28.35 -0.50
CA LEU A 45 13.81 29.61 0.13
C LEU A 45 14.51 29.87 1.48
N ALA A 46 14.70 28.83 2.29
CA ALA A 46 15.29 28.96 3.62
C ALA A 46 16.82 29.10 3.59
N HIS A 47 17.48 28.57 2.56
CA HIS A 47 18.94 28.49 2.43
C HIS A 47 19.41 28.95 1.05
N PRO A 48 19.13 30.20 0.63
CA PRO A 48 19.49 30.67 -0.71
C PRO A 48 21.02 30.62 -1.00
N GLU A 49 21.83 30.67 0.04
CA GLU A 49 23.30 30.58 -0.04
C GLU A 49 23.79 29.17 -0.43
N ALA A 50 23.02 28.13 -0.15
CA ALA A 50 23.42 26.73 -0.38
C ALA A 50 23.27 26.30 -1.85
N LYS A 51 22.60 27.11 -2.69
CA LYS A 51 22.38 26.86 -4.14
C LYS A 51 21.92 25.43 -4.43
N PHE A 52 20.87 24.96 -3.74
CA PHE A 52 20.26 23.67 -4.02
C PHE A 52 19.82 23.60 -5.48
N PRO A 53 20.16 22.54 -6.21
CA PRO A 53 19.67 22.36 -7.57
C PRO A 53 18.16 22.12 -7.52
N ARG A 54 17.40 22.80 -8.39
CA ARG A 54 16.00 22.49 -8.58
C ARG A 54 15.89 21.21 -9.42
N ILE A 55 15.21 20.22 -8.88
CA ILE A 55 14.85 19.03 -9.65
C ILE A 55 13.59 19.40 -10.44
N GLU A 56 13.77 19.71 -11.71
CA GLU A 56 12.63 20.00 -12.57
C GLU A 56 12.00 18.69 -13.05
N PRO A 57 10.66 18.60 -13.07
CA PRO A 57 10.01 17.47 -13.72
C PRO A 57 10.38 17.44 -15.20
N PRO A 58 10.39 16.28 -15.86
CA PRO A 58 10.59 16.20 -17.29
C PRO A 58 9.63 17.17 -18.02
N GLU A 59 10.14 17.95 -18.97
CA GLU A 59 9.37 18.98 -19.70
C GLU A 59 8.11 18.43 -20.41
N GLU A 60 8.07 17.13 -20.61
CA GLU A 60 6.98 16.42 -21.30
C GLU A 60 5.74 16.14 -20.42
N ILE A 61 5.82 16.33 -19.08
CA ILE A 61 4.71 16.01 -18.19
C ILE A 61 3.78 17.21 -18.07
N THR A 62 2.56 17.04 -18.56
CA THR A 62 1.52 18.05 -18.47
C THR A 62 0.69 17.92 -17.19
N PRO A 63 -0.05 18.98 -16.77
CA PRO A 63 -1.02 18.84 -15.68
C PRO A 63 -2.08 17.76 -15.94
N ALA A 64 -2.47 17.55 -17.20
CA ALA A 64 -3.42 16.51 -17.58
C ALA A 64 -2.87 15.10 -17.32
N ASP A 65 -1.58 14.88 -17.55
CA ASP A 65 -0.94 13.59 -17.26
C ASP A 65 -0.93 13.28 -15.76
N LYS A 66 -0.78 14.33 -14.91
CA LYS A 66 -0.82 14.21 -13.45
C LYS A 66 -2.22 13.87 -12.91
N GLU A 67 -3.27 14.23 -13.64
CA GLU A 67 -4.68 14.01 -13.25
C GLU A 67 -5.30 12.78 -13.93
N GLU A 68 -4.57 12.08 -14.80
CA GLU A 68 -5.08 10.99 -15.61
C GLU A 68 -5.56 9.81 -14.74
N ASP A 69 -6.70 9.22 -15.12
CA ASP A 69 -7.20 7.96 -14.56
C ASP A 69 -6.49 6.76 -15.21
N SER A 70 -5.34 6.40 -14.67
CA SER A 70 -4.53 5.30 -15.18
C SER A 70 -5.22 3.92 -15.07
N PHE A 71 -6.16 3.74 -14.16
CA PHE A 71 -6.96 2.51 -14.10
C PHE A 71 -7.82 2.35 -15.35
N SER A 72 -8.48 3.40 -15.79
CA SER A 72 -9.29 3.38 -17.01
C SER A 72 -8.44 3.23 -18.26
N GLN A 73 -7.26 3.85 -18.29
CA GLN A 73 -6.31 3.81 -19.40
C GLN A 73 -5.81 2.39 -19.66
N TYR A 74 -5.43 1.66 -18.62
CA TYR A 74 -4.82 0.34 -18.74
C TYR A 74 -5.82 -0.82 -18.62
N TYR A 75 -7.11 -0.52 -18.48
CA TYR A 75 -8.13 -1.54 -18.43
C TYR A 75 -8.29 -2.28 -19.76
N SER A 76 -8.28 -3.61 -19.70
CA SER A 76 -8.64 -4.48 -20.83
C SER A 76 -9.64 -5.55 -20.40
N ALA A 77 -10.72 -5.70 -21.17
CA ALA A 77 -11.71 -6.74 -20.94
C ALA A 77 -11.17 -8.15 -21.20
N ASP A 78 -10.12 -8.26 -22.03
CA ASP A 78 -9.53 -9.53 -22.48
C ASP A 78 -8.64 -10.18 -21.41
N VAL A 79 -8.20 -9.40 -20.40
CA VAL A 79 -7.40 -9.94 -19.29
C VAL A 79 -8.24 -10.94 -18.49
N PRO A 80 -7.77 -12.18 -18.28
CA PRO A 80 -8.52 -13.20 -17.55
C PRO A 80 -8.79 -12.77 -16.10
N ARG A 81 -9.81 -13.40 -15.48
CA ARG A 81 -10.08 -13.20 -14.06
C ARG A 81 -9.20 -14.13 -13.24
N ASP A 82 -8.68 -13.62 -12.14
CA ASP A 82 -8.12 -14.50 -11.13
C ASP A 82 -9.26 -15.30 -10.48
N LYS A 83 -9.15 -16.62 -10.52
CA LYS A 83 -10.14 -17.56 -9.96
C LYS A 83 -9.63 -18.24 -8.69
N GLU A 84 -8.42 -17.90 -8.25
CA GLU A 84 -7.84 -18.47 -7.06
C GLU A 84 -8.64 -18.05 -5.83
N ARG A 85 -9.14 -19.06 -5.08
CA ARG A 85 -9.81 -18.82 -3.80
C ARG A 85 -8.82 -19.06 -2.67
N LYS A 86 -8.49 -18.02 -1.95
CA LYS A 86 -7.64 -18.12 -0.77
C LYS A 86 -8.48 -18.47 0.47
N PRO A 87 -7.96 -19.29 1.39
CA PRO A 87 -8.67 -19.60 2.62
C PRO A 87 -8.79 -18.35 3.49
N ALA A 88 -9.87 -18.28 4.29
CA ALA A 88 -10.10 -17.15 5.19
C ALA A 88 -8.99 -17.05 6.24
N ALA A 89 -8.34 -15.91 6.30
CA ALA A 89 -7.29 -15.60 7.26
C ALA A 89 -7.83 -15.41 8.69
N VAL A 90 -6.92 -15.46 9.66
CA VAL A 90 -7.22 -15.09 11.05
C VAL A 90 -7.56 -13.60 11.09
N LYS A 91 -8.67 -13.27 11.76
CA LYS A 91 -8.98 -11.87 12.09
C LYS A 91 -8.35 -11.52 13.44
N LEU A 92 -7.48 -10.53 13.45
CA LEU A 92 -6.97 -9.97 14.69
C LEU A 92 -8.12 -9.32 15.46
N LYS A 93 -8.13 -9.54 16.78
CA LYS A 93 -9.06 -8.89 17.69
C LYS A 93 -8.24 -8.04 18.65
N GLY A 94 -8.63 -6.82 18.85
CA GLY A 94 -8.05 -5.90 19.82
C GLY A 94 -9.15 -5.15 20.56
N GLU A 95 -8.77 -4.46 21.63
CA GLU A 95 -9.65 -3.50 22.29
C GLU A 95 -9.89 -2.32 21.35
N LYS A 96 -11.14 -1.88 21.25
CA LYS A 96 -11.49 -0.69 20.51
C LYS A 96 -11.17 0.52 21.37
N VAL A 97 -10.22 1.33 20.94
CA VAL A 97 -9.98 2.65 21.54
C VAL A 97 -11.07 3.63 21.15
N VAL A 98 -11.28 4.66 21.98
CA VAL A 98 -12.23 5.75 21.68
C VAL A 98 -11.77 6.43 20.40
N HIS A 99 -12.72 6.82 19.55
CA HIS A 99 -12.51 7.28 18.16
C HIS A 99 -11.55 8.48 18.00
N GLU A 100 -11.18 9.14 19.09
CA GLU A 100 -10.32 10.32 19.11
C GLU A 100 -8.88 10.02 19.57
N GLU A 101 -8.58 8.79 19.96
CA GLU A 101 -7.24 8.38 20.42
C GLU A 101 -6.54 7.54 19.35
N MET A 102 -5.80 8.20 18.48
CA MET A 102 -4.91 7.51 17.53
C MET A 102 -3.51 7.38 18.14
N HIS A 103 -3.02 6.14 18.24
CA HIS A 103 -1.66 5.85 18.68
C HIS A 103 -0.78 5.55 17.48
N ILE A 104 0.34 6.26 17.37
CA ILE A 104 1.35 6.03 16.33
C ILE A 104 2.56 5.36 16.99
N LEU A 105 2.94 4.19 16.48
CA LEU A 105 4.17 3.51 16.86
C LEU A 105 5.22 3.77 15.77
N GLU A 106 6.31 4.41 16.16
CA GLU A 106 7.44 4.69 15.28
C GLU A 106 8.62 3.80 15.68
N ALA A 107 9.30 3.21 14.69
CA ALA A 107 10.55 2.48 14.90
C ALA A 107 11.58 2.94 13.88
N GLU A 108 12.76 3.33 14.37
CA GLU A 108 13.90 3.69 13.54
C GLU A 108 14.87 2.51 13.47
N LEU A 109 15.21 2.10 12.27
CA LEU A 109 16.11 0.98 12.02
C LEU A 109 17.26 1.41 11.12
N PRO A 110 18.53 0.99 11.42
CA PRO A 110 19.67 1.23 10.54
C PRO A 110 19.46 0.51 9.20
N VAL A 111 19.17 1.25 8.13
CA VAL A 111 18.82 0.70 6.82
C VAL A 111 19.93 -0.20 6.26
N ASN A 112 21.21 0.14 6.48
CA ASN A 112 22.33 -0.66 5.99
C ASN A 112 22.40 -2.04 6.65
N GLU A 113 22.12 -2.14 7.94
CA GLU A 113 22.11 -3.40 8.67
C GLU A 113 20.90 -4.27 8.24
N LEU A 114 19.73 -3.65 8.11
CA LEU A 114 18.53 -4.33 7.64
C LEU A 114 18.70 -4.86 6.22
N HIS A 115 19.28 -4.03 5.32
CA HIS A 115 19.60 -4.44 3.96
C HIS A 115 20.61 -5.59 3.93
N ALA A 116 21.66 -5.53 4.76
CA ALA A 116 22.67 -6.59 4.85
C ALA A 116 22.02 -7.93 5.31
N LYS A 117 21.14 -7.89 6.31
CA LYS A 117 20.42 -9.08 6.81
C LYS A 117 19.49 -9.69 5.75
N ALA A 118 18.75 -8.88 5.01
CA ALA A 118 17.89 -9.33 3.91
C ALA A 118 18.73 -9.90 2.76
N LYS A 119 19.79 -9.18 2.35
CA LYS A 119 20.69 -9.60 1.27
C LYS A 119 21.42 -10.91 1.59
N ALA A 120 21.86 -11.13 2.82
CA ALA A 120 22.50 -12.38 3.25
C ALA A 120 21.56 -13.59 3.10
N ARG A 121 20.25 -13.38 3.09
CA ARG A 121 19.21 -14.41 2.85
C ARG A 121 18.67 -14.41 1.41
N GLY A 122 19.24 -13.57 0.54
CA GLY A 122 18.85 -13.48 -0.87
C GLY A 122 17.42 -12.97 -1.09
N VAL A 123 16.97 -12.02 -0.24
CA VAL A 123 15.64 -11.41 -0.32
C VAL A 123 15.70 -9.89 -0.26
N SER A 124 14.62 -9.22 -0.67
CA SER A 124 14.47 -7.77 -0.47
C SER A 124 14.11 -7.44 0.99
N ILE A 125 14.30 -6.17 1.38
CA ILE A 125 13.88 -5.68 2.70
C ILE A 125 12.37 -5.92 2.89
N THR A 126 11.55 -5.68 1.88
CA THR A 126 10.10 -5.88 1.95
C THR A 126 9.74 -7.34 2.26
N VAL A 127 10.35 -8.29 1.55
CA VAL A 127 10.15 -9.73 1.79
C VAL A 127 10.58 -10.10 3.21
N TYR A 128 11.75 -9.60 3.65
CA TYR A 128 12.26 -9.86 4.99
C TYR A 128 11.31 -9.34 6.08
N LEU A 129 10.90 -8.07 5.98
CA LEU A 129 9.98 -7.46 6.95
C LEU A 129 8.59 -8.09 6.93
N THR A 130 8.11 -8.53 5.76
CA THR A 130 6.84 -9.28 5.65
C THR A 130 6.91 -10.59 6.46
N ALA A 131 8.02 -11.34 6.33
CA ALA A 131 8.21 -12.57 7.11
C ALA A 131 8.31 -12.28 8.62
N VAL A 132 9.04 -11.25 9.03
CA VAL A 132 9.13 -10.81 10.43
C VAL A 132 7.75 -10.47 10.98
N LEU A 133 6.96 -9.71 10.22
CA LEU A 133 5.61 -9.32 10.65
C LEU A 133 4.67 -10.51 10.77
N LEU A 134 4.73 -11.48 9.85
CA LEU A 134 3.95 -12.73 9.97
C LEU A 134 4.29 -13.50 11.25
N CYS A 135 5.58 -13.61 11.59
CA CYS A 135 6.02 -14.27 12.83
C CYS A 135 5.55 -13.49 14.07
N ALA A 136 5.70 -12.18 14.09
CA ALA A 136 5.25 -11.34 15.21
C ALA A 136 3.74 -11.45 15.43
N ILE A 137 2.94 -11.44 14.35
CA ILE A 137 1.49 -11.63 14.44
C ILE A 137 1.17 -13.05 14.97
N HIS A 138 1.92 -14.07 14.54
CA HIS A 138 1.72 -15.44 15.01
C HIS A 138 1.88 -15.56 16.54
N GLU A 139 2.87 -14.89 17.12
CA GLU A 139 3.12 -14.88 18.56
C GLU A 139 1.95 -14.28 19.36
N GLU A 140 1.25 -13.29 18.78
CA GLU A 140 0.10 -12.62 19.41
C GLU A 140 -1.22 -13.39 19.25
N ILE A 141 -1.29 -14.38 18.35
CA ILE A 141 -2.53 -15.13 18.09
C ILE A 141 -2.69 -16.25 19.13
N PRO A 142 -3.85 -16.36 19.81
CA PRO A 142 -4.14 -17.45 20.72
C PRO A 142 -4.00 -18.83 20.03
N LYS A 143 -3.40 -19.81 20.72
CA LYS A 143 -3.10 -21.16 20.18
C LYS A 143 -4.28 -21.86 19.51
N ASN A 144 -5.50 -21.68 20.01
CA ASN A 144 -6.70 -22.27 19.44
C ASN A 144 -7.11 -21.67 18.08
N ARG A 145 -6.50 -20.57 17.65
CA ARG A 145 -6.78 -19.88 16.39
C ARG A 145 -5.62 -19.95 15.38
N GLN A 146 -4.47 -20.49 15.77
CA GLN A 146 -3.25 -20.57 14.95
C GLN A 146 -3.35 -21.54 13.78
N LYS A 147 -4.42 -22.35 13.68
CA LYS A 147 -4.67 -23.29 12.57
C LYS A 147 -5.10 -22.61 11.27
N ARG A 148 -5.44 -21.33 11.32
CA ARG A 148 -5.82 -20.56 10.12
C ARG A 148 -4.62 -19.79 9.58
N PRO A 149 -4.58 -19.49 8.27
CA PRO A 149 -3.52 -18.66 7.71
C PRO A 149 -3.54 -17.27 8.33
N ILE A 150 -2.36 -16.71 8.54
CA ILE A 150 -2.16 -15.29 8.76
C ILE A 150 -1.95 -14.67 7.40
N GLY A 151 -2.71 -13.64 7.06
CA GLY A 151 -2.65 -12.97 5.77
C GLY A 151 -2.28 -11.49 5.92
N LEU A 152 -1.44 -11.01 5.01
CA LEU A 152 -1.04 -9.61 4.88
C LEU A 152 -1.38 -9.11 3.49
N MET A 153 -1.93 -7.92 3.42
CA MET A 153 -2.08 -7.18 2.17
C MET A 153 -0.85 -6.26 2.00
N ILE A 154 -0.10 -6.49 0.94
CA ILE A 154 1.09 -5.70 0.62
C ILE A 154 0.76 -4.77 -0.54
N PRO A 155 0.79 -3.45 -0.36
CA PRO A 155 0.52 -2.51 -1.44
C PRO A 155 1.61 -2.56 -2.50
N VAL A 156 1.20 -2.38 -3.76
CA VAL A 156 2.07 -2.42 -4.93
C VAL A 156 1.84 -1.16 -5.76
N ASN A 157 2.92 -0.44 -6.05
CA ASN A 157 2.86 0.68 -6.97
C ASN A 157 2.70 0.16 -8.41
N LEU A 158 1.53 0.38 -9.00
CA LEU A 158 1.21 -0.11 -10.35
C LEU A 158 2.02 0.62 -11.43
N ARG A 159 2.59 1.79 -11.16
CA ARG A 159 3.46 2.53 -12.09
C ARG A 159 4.73 1.75 -12.46
N ASN A 160 5.11 0.76 -11.65
CA ASN A 160 6.21 -0.15 -11.96
C ASN A 160 5.88 -1.16 -13.09
N TYR A 161 4.59 -1.33 -13.40
CA TYR A 161 4.08 -2.29 -14.39
C TYR A 161 3.36 -1.59 -15.54
N PHE A 162 2.76 -0.46 -15.27
CA PHE A 162 1.99 0.35 -16.20
C PHE A 162 2.51 1.79 -16.12
N PRO A 163 3.33 2.24 -17.08
CA PRO A 163 3.91 3.58 -17.07
C PRO A 163 2.84 4.65 -16.90
N SER A 164 2.94 5.48 -15.87
CA SER A 164 1.99 6.54 -15.57
C SER A 164 2.67 7.67 -14.82
N GLN A 165 2.31 8.91 -15.17
CA GLN A 165 2.73 10.13 -14.47
C GLN A 165 1.61 10.67 -13.56
N SER A 166 0.52 9.95 -13.44
CA SER A 166 -0.60 10.36 -12.61
C SER A 166 -0.19 10.50 -11.15
N MET A 167 -0.59 11.58 -10.51
CA MET A 167 -0.45 11.81 -9.07
C MET A 167 -1.67 11.31 -8.29
N THR A 168 -2.73 10.85 -8.97
CA THR A 168 -3.89 10.23 -8.35
C THR A 168 -3.61 8.80 -7.90
N ASN A 169 -4.57 8.15 -7.25
CA ASN A 169 -4.41 6.76 -6.81
C ASN A 169 -4.17 5.82 -7.99
N PHE A 170 -3.00 5.19 -8.01
CA PHE A 170 -2.68 4.13 -8.97
C PHE A 170 -1.84 3.04 -8.31
N PHE A 171 -2.45 2.34 -7.37
CA PHE A 171 -1.84 1.22 -6.65
C PHE A 171 -2.77 0.01 -6.62
N GLY A 172 -2.19 -1.15 -6.41
CA GLY A 172 -2.90 -2.39 -6.12
C GLY A 172 -2.32 -3.02 -4.87
N TRP A 173 -2.62 -4.28 -4.65
CA TRP A 173 -2.02 -5.07 -3.58
C TRP A 173 -1.87 -6.52 -3.99
N ILE A 174 -0.94 -7.19 -3.34
CA ILE A 174 -0.84 -8.64 -3.33
C ILE A 174 -1.17 -9.16 -1.94
N GLU A 175 -1.66 -10.37 -1.85
CA GLU A 175 -1.95 -11.05 -0.59
C GLU A 175 -0.90 -12.11 -0.34
N ILE A 176 -0.20 -11.97 0.77
CA ILE A 176 0.80 -12.92 1.25
C ILE A 176 0.22 -13.59 2.49
N SER A 177 0.23 -14.92 2.53
CA SER A 177 -0.31 -15.64 3.67
C SER A 177 0.54 -16.85 4.05
N PHE A 178 0.50 -17.22 5.34
CA PHE A 178 1.22 -18.37 5.84
C PHE A 178 0.42 -19.10 6.93
N VAL A 179 0.52 -20.44 6.93
CA VAL A 179 -0.06 -21.29 7.98
C VAL A 179 1.09 -21.87 8.80
N PHE A 180 1.15 -21.48 10.07
CA PHE A 180 2.19 -21.96 10.97
C PHE A 180 1.91 -23.38 11.47
N GLN A 181 2.97 -24.20 11.58
CA GLN A 181 3.00 -25.51 12.23
C GLN A 181 3.86 -25.41 13.49
N GLU A 182 3.83 -26.46 14.34
CA GLU A 182 4.56 -26.46 15.61
C GLU A 182 6.08 -26.33 15.45
N ASP A 183 6.62 -26.84 14.36
CA ASP A 183 8.05 -26.85 14.02
C ASP A 183 8.46 -25.77 12.99
N THR A 184 7.56 -24.86 12.63
CA THR A 184 7.83 -23.80 11.66
C THR A 184 8.95 -22.88 12.13
N THR A 185 9.98 -22.77 11.33
CA THR A 185 11.10 -21.86 11.54
C THR A 185 10.89 -20.52 10.82
N PHE A 186 11.67 -19.50 11.20
CA PHE A 186 11.67 -18.22 10.47
C PHE A 186 12.09 -18.40 8.99
N GLU A 187 13.04 -19.29 8.72
CA GLU A 187 13.53 -19.53 7.36
C GLU A 187 12.45 -20.19 6.47
N ASP A 188 11.56 -21.02 7.04
CA ASP A 188 10.41 -21.59 6.33
C ASP A 188 9.42 -20.49 5.94
N VAL A 189 9.11 -19.60 6.87
CA VAL A 189 8.25 -18.43 6.61
C VAL A 189 8.86 -17.55 5.52
N LEU A 190 10.15 -17.23 5.63
CA LEU A 190 10.85 -16.38 4.69
C LEU A 190 10.88 -16.97 3.28
N ALA A 191 11.13 -18.28 3.17
CA ALA A 191 11.14 -18.99 1.89
C ALA A 191 9.75 -18.94 1.23
N ALA A 192 8.69 -19.24 1.99
CA ALA A 192 7.31 -19.20 1.51
C ALA A 192 6.87 -17.78 1.11
N VAL A 193 7.26 -16.76 1.87
CA VAL A 193 6.99 -15.35 1.53
C VAL A 193 7.69 -14.97 0.23
N LYS A 194 8.99 -15.31 0.09
CA LYS A 194 9.76 -15.06 -1.13
C LYS A 194 9.09 -15.67 -2.36
N GLU A 195 8.69 -16.94 -2.26
CA GLU A 195 8.00 -17.64 -3.36
C GLU A 195 6.70 -16.93 -3.76
N GLN A 196 5.88 -16.54 -2.79
CA GLN A 196 4.64 -15.83 -3.05
C GLN A 196 4.89 -14.47 -3.70
N PHE A 197 5.89 -13.71 -3.24
CA PHE A 197 6.26 -12.44 -3.90
C PHE A 197 6.65 -12.65 -5.36
N VAL A 198 7.46 -13.65 -5.66
CA VAL A 198 7.85 -13.97 -7.04
C VAL A 198 6.64 -14.35 -7.90
N ARG A 199 5.71 -15.13 -7.34
CA ARG A 199 4.50 -15.57 -8.05
C ARG A 199 3.50 -14.44 -8.29
N GLU A 200 3.29 -13.58 -7.29
CA GLU A 200 2.25 -12.54 -7.33
C GLU A 200 2.71 -11.25 -8.05
N LEU A 201 4.02 -10.95 -8.06
CA LEU A 201 4.57 -9.75 -8.68
C LEU A 201 4.95 -9.95 -10.15
N THR A 202 4.25 -10.81 -10.88
CA THR A 202 4.41 -10.90 -12.33
C THR A 202 3.51 -9.90 -13.06
N PRO A 203 3.90 -9.37 -14.22
CA PRO A 203 3.07 -8.45 -15.00
C PRO A 203 1.65 -9.00 -15.25
N GLU A 204 1.55 -10.29 -15.52
CA GLU A 204 0.28 -10.97 -15.79
C GLU A 204 -0.64 -10.98 -14.56
N LYS A 205 -0.12 -11.35 -13.38
CA LYS A 205 -0.88 -11.37 -12.14
C LYS A 205 -1.32 -9.96 -11.73
N ILE A 206 -0.41 -8.99 -11.81
CA ILE A 206 -0.72 -7.59 -11.52
C ILE A 206 -1.77 -7.05 -12.48
N ALA A 207 -1.70 -7.39 -13.77
CA ALA A 207 -2.74 -7.03 -14.74
C ALA A 207 -4.10 -7.67 -14.39
N MET A 208 -4.14 -8.93 -13.97
CA MET A 208 -5.37 -9.60 -13.53
C MET A 208 -5.99 -8.89 -12.34
N HIS A 209 -5.20 -8.54 -11.33
CA HIS A 209 -5.66 -7.86 -10.12
C HIS A 209 -6.20 -6.46 -10.47
N MET A 210 -5.42 -5.65 -11.18
CA MET A 210 -5.80 -4.30 -11.61
C MET A 210 -7.12 -4.32 -12.39
N ASN A 211 -7.23 -5.21 -13.41
CA ASN A 211 -8.46 -5.35 -14.18
C ASN A 211 -9.64 -5.88 -13.34
N GLY A 212 -9.36 -6.66 -12.29
CA GLY A 212 -10.37 -7.11 -11.33
C GLY A 212 -11.07 -5.94 -10.63
N TYR A 213 -10.30 -4.97 -10.15
CA TYR A 213 -10.84 -3.76 -9.47
C TYR A 213 -11.71 -2.93 -10.42
N VAL A 214 -11.20 -2.66 -11.63
CA VAL A 214 -11.93 -1.87 -12.64
C VAL A 214 -13.22 -2.56 -13.09
N ARG A 215 -13.21 -3.90 -13.21
CA ARG A 215 -14.44 -4.66 -13.54
C ARG A 215 -15.53 -4.51 -12.49
N ILE A 216 -15.15 -4.52 -11.20
CA ILE A 216 -16.11 -4.31 -10.11
C ILE A 216 -16.73 -2.92 -10.23
N GLU A 217 -15.89 -1.92 -10.46
CA GLU A 217 -16.34 -0.54 -10.63
C GLU A 217 -17.25 -0.36 -11.86
N LYS A 218 -16.86 -0.94 -13.01
CA LYS A 218 -17.62 -0.87 -14.26
C LYS A 218 -18.90 -1.71 -14.26
N HIS A 219 -19.12 -2.57 -13.25
CA HIS A 219 -20.30 -3.42 -13.20
C HIS A 219 -21.56 -2.59 -12.98
N VAL A 220 -22.52 -2.70 -13.93
CA VAL A 220 -23.74 -1.86 -13.97
C VAL A 220 -24.49 -1.88 -12.64
N LEU A 221 -24.70 -3.05 -12.04
CA LEU A 221 -25.38 -3.16 -10.75
C LEU A 221 -24.65 -2.43 -9.63
N VAL A 222 -23.31 -2.48 -9.62
CA VAL A 222 -22.50 -1.77 -8.62
C VAL A 222 -22.60 -0.26 -8.82
N ARG A 223 -22.66 0.21 -10.07
CA ARG A 223 -22.82 1.65 -10.37
C ARG A 223 -24.19 2.18 -9.99
N MET A 224 -25.23 1.37 -10.09
CA MET A 224 -26.60 1.76 -9.71
C MET A 224 -26.85 1.82 -8.21
N VAL A 225 -26.00 1.18 -7.38
CA VAL A 225 -26.16 1.21 -5.92
C VAL A 225 -25.78 2.60 -5.38
N PRO A 226 -26.66 3.29 -4.63
CA PRO A 226 -26.32 4.55 -3.97
C PRO A 226 -25.09 4.43 -3.05
N LEU A 227 -24.34 5.52 -2.90
CA LEU A 227 -23.07 5.52 -2.18
C LEU A 227 -23.21 5.08 -0.71
N GLU A 228 -24.31 5.48 -0.07
CA GLU A 228 -24.63 5.10 1.32
C GLU A 228 -24.80 3.59 1.45
N LEU A 229 -25.47 2.93 0.49
CA LEU A 229 -25.64 1.48 0.48
C LEU A 229 -24.33 0.76 0.15
N LYS A 230 -23.51 1.30 -0.77
CA LYS A 230 -22.16 0.77 -1.03
C LYS A 230 -21.31 0.70 0.24
N ARG A 231 -21.36 1.73 1.07
CA ARG A 231 -20.69 1.78 2.34
C ARG A 231 -21.08 0.60 3.24
N TYR A 232 -22.37 0.30 3.37
CA TYR A 232 -22.83 -0.84 4.18
C TYR A 232 -22.33 -2.19 3.62
N PHE A 233 -22.36 -2.39 2.29
CA PHE A 233 -21.85 -3.61 1.67
C PHE A 233 -20.33 -3.76 1.87
N LEU A 234 -19.56 -2.69 1.74
CA LEU A 234 -18.11 -2.70 1.99
C LEU A 234 -17.79 -2.99 3.46
N MET A 235 -18.54 -2.38 4.39
CA MET A 235 -18.37 -2.65 5.83
C MET A 235 -18.77 -4.08 6.19
N ALA A 236 -19.82 -4.63 5.61
CA ALA A 236 -20.21 -6.02 5.81
C ALA A 236 -19.17 -6.99 5.24
N GLY A 237 -18.64 -6.72 4.02
CA GLY A 237 -17.59 -7.51 3.40
C GLY A 237 -16.26 -7.48 4.17
N ALA A 238 -15.90 -6.35 4.77
CA ALA A 238 -14.72 -6.24 5.63
C ALA A 238 -14.86 -7.00 6.97
N ASN A 239 -16.09 -7.35 7.35
CA ASN A 239 -16.38 -8.13 8.57
C ASN A 239 -16.54 -9.64 8.31
N LEU A 240 -16.50 -10.08 7.05
CA LEU A 240 -16.52 -11.48 6.65
C LEU A 240 -15.11 -12.02 6.51
#